data_9a822c3dd4bd5cad712b6c88f318ba9e
#
_entry.id   9a822c3dd4bd5cad712b6c88f318ba9e
#
_cell.length_a   1.000
_cell.length_b   1.000
_cell.length_c   1.000
_cell.angle_alpha   90.00
_cell.angle_beta   90.00
_cell.angle_gamma   90.00
#
_symmetry.space_group_name_H-M   'P 1'
#
loop_
_entity.id
_entity.type
_entity.pdbx_description
1 polymer ?
#
loop_
_entity_poly.entity_id
_entity_poly.type
_entity_poly.pdbx_seq_one_letter_code
_entity_poly.pdbx_strand_id
1 'polypeptide(L)'
;MDLTEFEKIMDGLNEVEEVQTIDLPPEFISLCNRRLPLHSKRPLDYLFSRGIERPEILRWKMGYCKEGRYGGRILIPSFNHNGDIDYYVARSYVGHKHRYLNPPCGRDIVFNELSLDWDEPLIIVEGVFDAIVAGDNAVPILGSTLRKESRLFQAIAAHDTPIYLALDPDAERKAHWIIKSLLQYDVEIHKVPIDDYEDIGSMSRETFQQKLELSEQVDGEMYFLEKMLNNI
;
A
#
# COMPACT_ATOMS: atom_id res chain seq x y z
N MET A 1 24.15 -8.23 10.49
CA MET A 1 23.87 -8.47 9.05
C MET A 1 25.14 -8.98 8.38
N ASP A 2 25.04 -10.01 7.52
CA ASP A 2 26.19 -10.45 6.71
C ASP A 2 26.36 -9.46 5.55
N LEU A 3 27.56 -8.89 5.40
CA LEU A 3 27.91 -7.95 4.31
C LEU A 3 27.54 -8.51 2.92
N THR A 4 27.68 -9.83 2.75
CA THR A 4 27.36 -10.55 1.51
C THR A 4 25.85 -10.52 1.19
N GLU A 5 24.97 -10.50 2.18
CA GLU A 5 23.53 -10.45 2.01
C GLU A 5 23.08 -9.02 1.66
N PHE A 6 23.71 -8.01 2.24
CA PHE A 6 23.47 -6.60 1.90
C PHE A 6 23.95 -6.27 0.47
N GLU A 7 25.14 -6.73 0.08
CA GLU A 7 25.64 -6.58 -1.29
C GLU A 7 24.68 -7.21 -2.31
N LYS A 8 24.11 -8.38 -2.03
CA LYS A 8 23.12 -9.01 -2.91
C LYS A 8 21.82 -8.20 -3.05
N ILE A 9 21.37 -7.54 -1.99
CA ILE A 9 20.20 -6.64 -2.06
C ILE A 9 20.52 -5.44 -2.94
N MET A 10 21.69 -4.81 -2.75
CA MET A 10 22.13 -3.66 -3.54
C MET A 10 22.35 -4.04 -5.01
N ASP A 11 22.94 -5.20 -5.29
CA ASP A 11 23.12 -5.71 -6.65
C ASP A 11 21.77 -6.01 -7.32
N GLY A 12 20.82 -6.62 -6.59
CA GLY A 12 19.46 -6.89 -7.08
C GLY A 12 18.67 -5.63 -7.46
N LEU A 13 18.92 -4.50 -6.80
CA LEU A 13 18.34 -3.21 -7.17
C LEU A 13 19.00 -2.58 -8.40
N ASN A 14 20.26 -2.92 -8.67
CA ASN A 14 21.03 -2.43 -9.81
C ASN A 14 20.90 -3.30 -11.08
N GLU A 15 20.42 -4.55 -10.94
CA GLU A 15 20.08 -5.34 -12.12
C GLU A 15 18.89 -4.67 -12.83
N VAL A 16 19.04 -4.44 -14.13
CA VAL A 16 17.94 -3.96 -15.00
C VAL A 16 16.96 -5.12 -15.16
N GLU A 17 16.22 -5.42 -14.08
CA GLU A 17 15.06 -6.31 -14.19
C GLU A 17 14.06 -5.69 -15.15
N GLU A 18 13.50 -6.50 -16.05
CA GLU A 18 12.34 -6.08 -16.85
C GLU A 18 11.22 -5.67 -15.89
N VAL A 19 11.07 -4.36 -15.72
CA VAL A 19 10.03 -3.80 -14.86
C VAL A 19 8.68 -4.16 -15.49
N GLN A 20 7.86 -4.91 -14.76
CA GLN A 20 6.51 -5.25 -15.22
C GLN A 20 5.77 -3.98 -15.62
N THR A 21 5.22 -3.96 -16.83
CA THR A 21 4.34 -2.90 -17.31
C THR A 21 3.04 -3.50 -17.83
N ILE A 22 1.92 -2.82 -17.61
CA ILE A 22 0.60 -3.24 -18.06
C ILE A 22 -0.20 -2.05 -18.59
N ASP A 23 -1.15 -2.33 -19.47
CA ASP A 23 -2.11 -1.32 -19.92
C ASP A 23 -3.36 -1.30 -19.03
N LEU A 24 -3.95 -0.12 -18.87
CA LEU A 24 -5.30 -0.02 -18.31
C LEU A 24 -6.31 -0.63 -19.30
N PRO A 25 -7.43 -1.19 -18.78
CA PRO A 25 -8.48 -1.69 -19.64
C PRO A 25 -8.94 -0.63 -20.64
N PRO A 26 -9.24 -0.98 -21.92
CA PRO A 26 -9.66 -0.01 -22.93
C PRO A 26 -10.96 0.73 -22.56
N GLU A 27 -11.78 0.12 -21.69
CA GLU A 27 -13.00 0.73 -21.13
C GLU A 27 -12.74 1.65 -19.93
N PHE A 28 -11.49 1.90 -19.53
CA PHE A 28 -11.15 2.78 -18.42
C PHE A 28 -11.51 4.23 -18.71
N ILE A 29 -12.25 4.84 -17.79
CA ILE A 29 -12.62 6.25 -17.83
C ILE A 29 -12.01 6.96 -16.62
N SER A 30 -11.08 7.88 -16.88
CA SER A 30 -10.45 8.65 -15.82
C SER A 30 -11.43 9.58 -15.15
N LEU A 31 -11.49 9.55 -13.81
CA LEU A 31 -12.23 10.50 -12.98
C LEU A 31 -11.49 11.84 -12.80
N CYS A 32 -10.24 11.95 -13.28
CA CYS A 32 -9.46 13.18 -13.27
C CYS A 32 -9.88 14.17 -14.35
N ASN A 33 -10.70 13.76 -15.33
CA ASN A 33 -11.17 14.61 -16.41
C ASN A 33 -12.06 15.75 -15.89
N ARG A 34 -11.94 16.95 -16.48
CA ARG A 34 -12.77 18.11 -16.12
C ARG A 34 -14.25 17.92 -16.49
N ARG A 35 -14.51 17.22 -17.60
CA ARG A 35 -15.86 16.91 -18.08
C ARG A 35 -16.08 15.42 -17.96
N LEU A 36 -16.97 15.03 -17.06
CA LEU A 36 -17.30 13.64 -16.81
C LEU A 36 -18.68 13.29 -17.38
N PRO A 37 -18.87 12.09 -17.94
CA PRO A 37 -20.17 11.64 -18.40
C PRO A 37 -21.12 11.44 -17.21
N LEU A 38 -22.43 11.48 -17.42
CA LEU A 38 -23.44 11.38 -16.35
C LEU A 38 -23.32 10.09 -15.54
N HIS A 39 -22.92 9.00 -16.16
CA HIS A 39 -22.74 7.71 -15.47
C HIS A 39 -21.54 7.67 -14.49
N SER A 40 -20.66 8.69 -14.49
CA SER A 40 -19.58 8.82 -13.50
C SER A 40 -20.09 9.25 -12.11
N LYS A 41 -21.34 9.67 -12.00
CA LYS A 41 -21.94 10.05 -10.71
C LYS A 41 -21.86 8.89 -9.70
N ARG A 42 -22.26 7.70 -10.09
CA ARG A 42 -22.31 6.52 -9.18
C ARG A 42 -20.93 6.12 -8.63
N PRO A 43 -19.86 5.98 -9.45
CA PRO A 43 -18.53 5.74 -8.90
C PRO A 43 -18.01 6.90 -8.04
N LEU A 44 -18.34 8.17 -8.36
CA LEU A 44 -17.99 9.31 -7.51
C LEU A 44 -18.71 9.28 -6.17
N ASP A 45 -20.04 9.03 -6.16
CA ASP A 45 -20.82 8.91 -4.92
C ASP A 45 -20.24 7.81 -4.02
N TYR A 46 -19.79 6.70 -4.60
CA TYR A 46 -19.12 5.64 -3.86
C TYR A 46 -17.79 6.11 -3.23
N LEU A 47 -16.94 6.81 -3.97
CA LEU A 47 -15.67 7.34 -3.43
C LEU A 47 -15.93 8.37 -2.32
N PHE A 48 -16.86 9.30 -2.54
CA PHE A 48 -17.22 10.30 -1.53
C PHE A 48 -17.83 9.67 -0.26
N SER A 49 -18.62 8.61 -0.40
CA SER A 49 -19.15 7.88 0.77
C SER A 49 -18.07 7.19 1.60
N ARG A 50 -16.86 7.07 1.06
CA ARG A 50 -15.67 6.54 1.74
C ARG A 50 -14.70 7.65 2.19
N GLY A 51 -15.12 8.91 2.16
CA GLY A 51 -14.28 10.04 2.53
C GLY A 51 -13.18 10.38 1.52
N ILE A 52 -13.21 9.77 0.31
CA ILE A 52 -12.22 10.05 -0.75
C ILE A 52 -12.73 11.18 -1.59
N GLU A 53 -12.05 12.31 -1.52
CA GLU A 53 -12.45 13.55 -2.19
C GLU A 53 -11.71 13.76 -3.53
N ARG A 54 -11.90 14.93 -4.13
CA ARG A 54 -11.28 15.26 -5.42
C ARG A 54 -9.75 15.28 -5.40
N PRO A 55 -9.06 15.80 -4.38
CA PRO A 55 -7.61 15.77 -4.30
C PRO A 55 -7.05 14.33 -4.39
N GLU A 56 -7.62 13.39 -3.63
CA GLU A 56 -7.20 12.00 -3.63
C GLU A 56 -7.46 11.33 -4.98
N ILE A 57 -8.63 11.59 -5.60
CA ILE A 57 -8.96 11.07 -6.94
C ILE A 57 -7.91 11.53 -7.97
N LEU A 58 -7.50 12.79 -7.92
CA LEU A 58 -6.50 13.37 -8.82
C LEU A 58 -5.10 12.80 -8.55
N ARG A 59 -4.71 12.72 -7.27
CA ARG A 59 -3.41 12.21 -6.84
C ARG A 59 -3.22 10.75 -7.26
N TRP A 60 -4.20 9.90 -6.95
CA TRP A 60 -4.17 8.48 -7.25
C TRP A 60 -4.61 8.14 -8.69
N LYS A 61 -4.83 9.14 -9.55
CA LYS A 61 -5.24 8.97 -10.96
C LYS A 61 -6.41 8.01 -11.14
N MET A 62 -7.35 8.03 -10.18
CA MET A 62 -8.47 7.09 -10.14
C MET A 62 -9.36 7.20 -11.38
N GLY A 63 -9.92 6.08 -11.76
CA GLY A 63 -10.93 5.98 -12.80
C GLY A 63 -11.91 4.83 -12.52
N TYR A 64 -12.72 4.51 -13.50
CA TYR A 64 -13.69 3.42 -13.39
C TYR A 64 -13.97 2.81 -14.74
N CYS A 65 -14.49 1.59 -14.73
CA CYS A 65 -15.08 0.96 -15.91
C CYS A 65 -16.59 0.82 -15.73
N LYS A 66 -17.36 1.27 -16.73
CA LYS A 66 -18.81 1.11 -16.75
C LYS A 66 -19.22 -0.30 -17.17
N GLU A 67 -18.48 -0.87 -18.12
CA GLU A 67 -18.76 -2.15 -18.80
C GLU A 67 -17.48 -2.95 -18.97
N GLY A 68 -17.52 -4.06 -19.67
CA GLY A 68 -16.39 -4.95 -19.90
C GLY A 68 -16.05 -5.80 -18.67
N ARG A 69 -14.85 -6.39 -18.70
CA ARG A 69 -14.36 -7.27 -17.62
C ARG A 69 -14.36 -6.59 -16.26
N TYR A 70 -14.02 -5.30 -16.22
CA TYR A 70 -13.92 -4.50 -15.02
C TYR A 70 -15.16 -3.62 -14.79
N GLY A 71 -16.26 -3.87 -15.49
CA GLY A 71 -17.51 -3.12 -15.36
C GLY A 71 -17.98 -3.02 -13.92
N GLY A 72 -18.44 -1.82 -13.50
CA GLY A 72 -18.87 -1.55 -12.12
C GLY A 72 -17.74 -1.51 -11.10
N ARG A 73 -16.49 -1.20 -11.52
CA ARG A 73 -15.32 -1.12 -10.64
C ARG A 73 -14.62 0.23 -10.74
N ILE A 74 -14.15 0.73 -9.59
CA ILE A 74 -13.13 1.77 -9.49
C ILE A 74 -11.80 1.11 -9.77
N LEU A 75 -10.97 1.76 -10.59
CA LEU A 75 -9.60 1.37 -10.83
C LEU A 75 -8.65 2.41 -10.27
N ILE A 76 -7.68 1.96 -9.51
CA ILE A 76 -6.62 2.78 -8.92
C ILE A 76 -5.31 2.25 -9.50
N PRO A 77 -4.70 2.96 -10.48
CA PRO A 77 -3.44 2.53 -11.08
C PRO A 77 -2.27 2.71 -10.11
N SER A 78 -1.26 1.89 -10.28
CA SER A 78 0.06 2.01 -9.69
C SER A 78 1.07 2.38 -10.76
N PHE A 79 2.01 3.24 -10.42
CA PHE A 79 3.08 3.70 -11.29
C PHE A 79 4.43 3.33 -10.70
N ASN A 80 5.27 2.67 -11.50
CA ASN A 80 6.66 2.38 -11.14
C ASN A 80 7.51 3.67 -11.15
N HIS A 81 8.78 3.56 -10.78
CA HIS A 81 9.72 4.69 -10.74
C HIS A 81 9.92 5.39 -12.11
N ASN A 82 9.68 4.70 -13.23
CA ASN A 82 9.75 5.28 -14.58
C ASN A 82 8.47 6.03 -14.98
N GLY A 83 7.39 5.92 -14.21
CA GLY A 83 6.08 6.49 -14.51
C GLY A 83 5.20 5.60 -15.40
N ASP A 84 5.61 4.35 -15.66
CA ASP A 84 4.79 3.37 -16.35
C ASP A 84 3.83 2.69 -15.39
N ILE A 85 2.67 2.26 -15.89
CA ILE A 85 1.71 1.51 -15.08
C ILE A 85 2.19 0.08 -14.92
N ASP A 86 2.44 -0.34 -13.68
CA ASP A 86 2.89 -1.68 -13.33
C ASP A 86 1.79 -2.57 -12.74
N TYR A 87 0.75 -1.94 -12.18
CA TYR A 87 -0.40 -2.63 -11.58
C TYR A 87 -1.63 -1.72 -11.53
N TYR A 88 -2.77 -2.26 -11.15
CA TYR A 88 -3.93 -1.51 -10.67
C TYR A 88 -4.79 -2.35 -9.73
N VAL A 89 -5.44 -1.71 -8.80
CA VAL A 89 -6.47 -2.33 -7.96
C VAL A 89 -7.84 -1.98 -8.53
N ALA A 90 -8.71 -2.99 -8.73
CA ALA A 90 -10.05 -2.81 -9.26
C ALA A 90 -11.11 -3.24 -8.22
N ARG A 91 -11.74 -2.26 -7.56
CA ARG A 91 -12.74 -2.45 -6.50
C ARG A 91 -14.16 -2.20 -6.98
N SER A 92 -15.07 -3.12 -6.68
CA SER A 92 -16.50 -2.98 -7.01
C SER A 92 -17.15 -1.80 -6.27
N TYR A 93 -17.88 -0.95 -7.00
CA TYR A 93 -18.77 0.07 -6.47
C TYR A 93 -20.27 -0.27 -6.63
N VAL A 94 -20.57 -1.45 -7.16
CA VAL A 94 -21.95 -1.93 -7.38
C VAL A 94 -22.31 -3.17 -6.57
N GLY A 95 -21.43 -3.64 -5.66
CA GLY A 95 -21.68 -4.76 -4.78
C GLY A 95 -21.50 -6.14 -5.42
N HIS A 96 -20.51 -6.30 -6.32
CA HIS A 96 -20.19 -7.64 -6.85
C HIS A 96 -19.78 -8.59 -5.72
N LYS A 97 -20.06 -9.90 -5.90
CA LYS A 97 -19.64 -10.97 -4.96
C LYS A 97 -18.13 -10.91 -4.69
N HIS A 98 -17.32 -10.71 -5.74
CA HIS A 98 -15.88 -10.48 -5.60
C HIS A 98 -15.63 -8.97 -5.50
N ARG A 99 -15.33 -8.51 -4.29
CA ARG A 99 -15.08 -7.09 -4.01
C ARG A 99 -13.94 -6.55 -4.86
N TYR A 100 -12.89 -7.33 -5.06
CA TYR A 100 -11.73 -6.99 -5.88
C TYR A 100 -11.61 -7.92 -7.09
N LEU A 101 -11.15 -7.37 -8.21
CA LEU A 101 -10.78 -8.09 -9.42
C LEU A 101 -9.57 -7.40 -10.03
N ASN A 102 -8.39 -7.79 -9.59
CA ASN A 102 -7.13 -7.17 -10.02
C ASN A 102 -6.63 -7.77 -11.34
N PRO A 103 -5.62 -7.15 -12.01
CA PRO A 103 -5.05 -7.67 -13.24
C PRO A 103 -4.37 -9.03 -12.98
N PRO A 104 -4.32 -9.92 -13.99
CA PRO A 104 -3.71 -11.24 -13.88
C PRO A 104 -2.18 -11.16 -14.10
N CYS A 105 -1.49 -10.36 -13.28
CA CYS A 105 -0.05 -10.20 -13.32
C CYS A 105 0.56 -10.31 -11.91
N GLY A 106 1.89 -10.25 -11.81
CA GLY A 106 2.60 -10.29 -10.54
C GLY A 106 2.17 -9.16 -9.61
N ARG A 107 2.26 -9.41 -8.29
CA ARG A 107 1.99 -8.40 -7.25
C ARG A 107 3.26 -7.98 -6.52
N ASP A 108 4.39 -8.48 -6.96
CA ASP A 108 5.68 -8.10 -6.39
C ASP A 108 6.14 -6.80 -7.03
N ILE A 109 5.53 -5.73 -6.57
CA ILE A 109 5.75 -4.34 -6.98
C ILE A 109 5.84 -3.46 -5.75
N VAL A 110 6.37 -2.27 -5.90
CA VAL A 110 6.18 -1.16 -4.97
C VAL A 110 5.02 -0.32 -5.47
N PHE A 111 3.86 -0.41 -4.82
CA PHE A 111 2.66 0.26 -5.32
C PHE A 111 2.81 1.78 -5.30
N ASN A 112 2.67 2.40 -6.46
CA ASN A 112 2.79 3.84 -6.66
C ASN A 112 4.19 4.40 -6.31
N GLU A 113 5.24 3.62 -6.60
CA GLU A 113 6.64 3.93 -6.32
C GLU A 113 7.05 5.33 -6.78
N LEU A 114 6.54 5.78 -7.94
CA LEU A 114 6.79 7.12 -8.48
C LEU A 114 6.48 8.26 -7.50
N SER A 115 5.56 8.05 -6.56
CA SER A 115 5.12 9.07 -5.61
C SER A 115 5.68 8.90 -4.20
N LEU A 116 6.53 7.90 -3.97
CA LEU A 116 7.16 7.68 -2.69
C LEU A 116 8.43 8.52 -2.54
N ASP A 117 8.65 9.01 -1.34
CA ASP A 117 9.87 9.66 -0.92
C ASP A 117 10.62 8.71 0.03
N TRP A 118 11.74 8.17 -0.41
CA TRP A 118 12.53 7.20 0.34
C TRP A 118 13.35 7.84 1.47
N ASP A 119 13.55 9.17 1.43
CA ASP A 119 14.22 9.94 2.48
C ASP A 119 13.29 10.28 3.65
N GLU A 120 11.98 10.07 3.48
CA GLU A 120 10.95 10.26 4.49
C GLU A 120 10.35 8.93 4.96
N PRO A 121 9.88 8.82 6.22
CA PRO A 121 9.30 7.58 6.72
C PRO A 121 8.13 7.06 5.86
N LEU A 122 8.11 5.75 5.56
CA LEU A 122 7.02 5.10 4.85
C LEU A 122 5.93 4.61 5.81
N ILE A 123 4.67 4.74 5.41
CA ILE A 123 3.54 4.17 6.12
C ILE A 123 3.12 2.86 5.42
N ILE A 124 3.36 1.72 6.06
CA ILE A 124 3.02 0.40 5.52
C ILE A 124 1.60 0.03 5.97
N VAL A 125 0.72 -0.21 5.01
CA VAL A 125 -0.69 -0.57 5.23
C VAL A 125 -1.10 -1.82 4.45
N GLU A 126 -2.30 -2.39 4.71
CA GLU A 126 -2.72 -3.62 4.03
C GLU A 126 -3.19 -3.38 2.60
N GLY A 127 -4.03 -2.41 2.37
CA GLY A 127 -4.71 -2.18 1.11
C GLY A 127 -4.59 -0.77 0.58
N VAL A 128 -4.96 -0.59 -0.70
CA VAL A 128 -4.85 0.71 -1.38
C VAL A 128 -5.79 1.75 -0.77
N PHE A 129 -6.98 1.35 -0.28
CA PHE A 129 -7.89 2.29 0.38
C PHE A 129 -7.34 2.77 1.71
N ASP A 130 -6.61 1.91 2.43
CA ASP A 130 -5.94 2.28 3.67
C ASP A 130 -4.80 3.26 3.40
N ALA A 131 -4.03 3.03 2.31
CA ALA A 131 -2.99 3.95 1.87
C ALA A 131 -3.53 5.35 1.49
N ILE A 132 -4.72 5.42 0.87
CA ILE A 132 -5.35 6.69 0.55
C ILE A 132 -5.71 7.47 1.83
N VAL A 133 -6.21 6.79 2.86
CA VAL A 133 -6.53 7.39 4.17
C VAL A 133 -5.25 7.76 4.92
N ALA A 134 -4.26 6.87 4.94
CA ALA A 134 -2.98 7.10 5.62
C ALA A 134 -2.25 8.34 5.08
N GLY A 135 -2.39 8.62 3.79
CA GLY A 135 -1.94 9.89 3.22
C GLY A 135 -0.69 9.76 2.37
N ASP A 136 0.18 10.76 2.52
CA ASP A 136 1.39 10.86 1.74
C ASP A 136 2.42 9.82 2.25
N ASN A 137 3.22 9.29 1.35
CA ASN A 137 4.22 8.29 1.63
C ASN A 137 3.68 6.96 2.20
N ALA A 138 2.40 6.64 1.91
CA ALA A 138 1.79 5.38 2.30
C ALA A 138 1.83 4.35 1.17
N VAL A 139 2.26 3.12 1.49
CA VAL A 139 2.38 2.02 0.55
C VAL A 139 1.63 0.78 1.04
N PRO A 140 0.73 0.20 0.21
CA PRO A 140 0.00 -1.01 0.57
C PRO A 140 0.80 -2.26 0.22
N ILE A 141 0.75 -3.28 1.09
CA ILE A 141 1.37 -4.58 0.83
C ILE A 141 0.51 -5.50 -0.06
N LEU A 142 -0.67 -5.07 -0.49
CA LEU A 142 -1.58 -5.79 -1.40
C LEU A 142 -1.92 -7.22 -0.98
N GLY A 143 -2.02 -7.48 0.32
CA GLY A 143 -2.26 -8.80 0.89
C GLY A 143 -1.04 -9.72 0.88
N SER A 144 0.15 -9.22 0.56
CA SER A 144 1.42 -9.95 0.69
C SER A 144 1.86 -10.02 2.16
N THR A 145 2.89 -10.80 2.43
CA THR A 145 3.53 -10.89 3.75
C THR A 145 4.81 -10.06 3.85
N LEU A 146 5.09 -9.20 2.87
CA LEU A 146 6.33 -8.43 2.76
C LEU A 146 7.56 -9.34 2.99
N ARG A 147 7.79 -10.28 2.09
CA ARG A 147 8.90 -11.22 2.19
C ARG A 147 10.22 -10.53 1.91
N LYS A 148 11.34 -11.08 2.39
CA LYS A 148 12.69 -10.54 2.16
C LYS A 148 13.04 -10.38 0.67
N GLU A 149 12.51 -11.27 -0.17
CA GLU A 149 12.72 -11.27 -1.61
C GLU A 149 11.79 -10.27 -2.34
N SER A 150 10.80 -9.69 -1.65
CA SER A 150 9.89 -8.73 -2.29
C SER A 150 10.55 -7.39 -2.54
N ARG A 151 10.21 -6.76 -3.67
CA ARG A 151 10.75 -5.45 -4.08
C ARG A 151 10.60 -4.39 -3.01
N LEU A 152 9.42 -4.30 -2.37
CA LEU A 152 9.19 -3.32 -1.32
C LEU A 152 10.10 -3.55 -0.11
N PHE A 153 10.31 -4.81 0.32
CA PHE A 153 11.22 -5.12 1.43
C PHE A 153 12.66 -4.72 1.09
N GLN A 154 13.12 -5.10 -0.10
CA GLN A 154 14.47 -4.79 -0.56
C GLN A 154 14.70 -3.29 -0.68
N ALA A 155 13.73 -2.55 -1.21
CA ALA A 155 13.80 -1.09 -1.30
C ALA A 155 13.88 -0.42 0.07
N ILE A 156 13.03 -0.83 1.04
CA ILE A 156 13.08 -0.32 2.43
C ILE A 156 14.46 -0.57 3.04
N ALA A 157 14.98 -1.79 2.92
CA ALA A 157 16.28 -2.15 3.50
C ALA A 157 17.46 -1.44 2.81
N ALA A 158 17.38 -1.21 1.51
CA ALA A 158 18.45 -0.56 0.75
C ALA A 158 18.52 0.95 0.97
N HIS A 159 17.36 1.60 1.14
CA HIS A 159 17.27 3.03 1.44
C HIS A 159 17.40 3.34 2.94
N ASP A 160 17.41 2.31 3.80
CA ASP A 160 17.36 2.47 5.26
C ASP A 160 16.20 3.37 5.71
N THR A 161 15.05 3.22 5.03
CA THR A 161 13.89 4.08 5.24
C THR A 161 13.12 3.67 6.49
N PRO A 162 12.92 4.58 7.48
CA PRO A 162 12.09 4.30 8.64
C PRO A 162 10.65 3.96 8.24
N ILE A 163 9.99 3.07 8.98
CA ILE A 163 8.61 2.68 8.67
C ILE A 163 7.65 2.89 9.84
N TYR A 164 6.44 3.32 9.51
CA TYR A 164 5.26 3.25 10.36
C TYR A 164 4.42 2.06 9.93
N LEU A 165 4.34 1.04 10.76
CA LEU A 165 3.58 -0.18 10.47
C LEU A 165 2.15 -0.04 10.98
N ALA A 166 1.20 0.11 10.07
CA ALA A 166 -0.23 0.27 10.34
C ALA A 166 -1.02 -0.83 9.62
N LEU A 167 -1.08 -2.01 10.23
CA LEU A 167 -1.84 -3.15 9.71
C LEU A 167 -3.10 -3.36 10.54
N ASP A 168 -4.12 -3.98 9.92
CA ASP A 168 -5.38 -4.29 10.59
C ASP A 168 -5.17 -5.17 11.84
N PRO A 169 -6.02 -5.08 12.87
CA PRO A 169 -5.83 -5.81 14.13
C PRO A 169 -5.76 -7.34 13.96
N ASP A 170 -6.42 -7.89 12.94
CA ASP A 170 -6.39 -9.33 12.64
C ASP A 170 -5.10 -9.79 11.94
N ALA A 171 -4.23 -8.85 11.54
CA ALA A 171 -2.96 -9.11 10.88
C ALA A 171 -1.74 -9.19 11.83
N GLU A 172 -1.93 -9.38 13.14
CA GLU A 172 -0.88 -9.37 14.17
C GLU A 172 0.29 -10.33 13.83
N ARG A 173 0.00 -11.52 13.32
CA ARG A 173 1.05 -12.48 12.90
C ARG A 173 1.88 -11.95 11.74
N LYS A 174 1.25 -11.25 10.80
CA LYS A 174 1.90 -10.62 9.66
C LYS A 174 2.79 -9.46 10.14
N ALA A 175 2.25 -8.59 11.00
CA ALA A 175 2.98 -7.50 11.62
C ALA A 175 4.23 -8.01 12.34
N HIS A 176 4.09 -9.04 13.16
CA HIS A 176 5.21 -9.67 13.86
C HIS A 176 6.31 -10.16 12.90
N TRP A 177 5.90 -10.83 11.82
CA TRP A 177 6.87 -11.32 10.83
C TRP A 177 7.60 -10.18 10.12
N ILE A 178 6.90 -9.12 9.73
CA ILE A 178 7.47 -7.93 9.09
C ILE A 178 8.48 -7.25 10.02
N ILE A 179 8.07 -6.97 11.27
CA ILE A 179 8.93 -6.37 12.29
C ILE A 179 10.19 -7.21 12.47
N LYS A 180 10.03 -8.51 12.73
CA LYS A 180 11.15 -9.43 12.92
C LYS A 180 12.12 -9.42 11.75
N SER A 181 11.60 -9.36 10.53
CA SER A 181 12.42 -9.44 9.33
C SER A 181 13.18 -8.14 9.08
N LEU A 182 12.53 -6.97 9.22
CA LEU A 182 13.15 -5.67 8.99
C LEU A 182 14.14 -5.27 10.09
N LEU A 183 13.89 -5.63 11.35
CA LEU A 183 14.85 -5.42 12.44
C LEU A 183 16.20 -6.12 12.22
N GLN A 184 16.26 -7.18 11.39
CA GLN A 184 17.53 -7.83 11.02
C GLN A 184 18.39 -6.96 10.08
N TYR A 185 17.79 -5.93 9.48
CA TYR A 185 18.43 -4.96 8.59
C TYR A 185 18.58 -3.59 9.23
N ASP A 186 18.42 -3.52 10.56
CA ASP A 186 18.54 -2.30 11.38
C ASP A 186 17.52 -1.18 11.01
N VAL A 187 16.46 -1.53 10.27
CA VAL A 187 15.39 -0.57 9.89
C VAL A 187 14.64 -0.09 11.12
N GLU A 188 14.48 1.23 11.26
CA GLU A 188 13.67 1.84 12.31
C GLU A 188 12.19 1.59 12.07
N ILE A 189 11.48 1.06 13.08
CA ILE A 189 10.07 0.65 12.96
C ILE A 189 9.25 1.30 14.07
N HIS A 190 8.14 1.93 13.68
CA HIS A 190 7.11 2.43 14.59
C HIS A 190 5.82 1.65 14.37
N LYS A 191 5.20 1.14 15.44
CA LYS A 191 3.90 0.48 15.38
C LYS A 191 2.80 1.50 15.65
N VAL A 192 1.84 1.62 14.72
CA VAL A 192 0.69 2.52 14.84
C VAL A 192 -0.45 1.80 15.57
N PRO A 193 -1.00 2.36 16.67
CA PRO A 193 -2.08 1.73 17.44
C PRO A 193 -3.44 1.95 16.76
N ILE A 194 -3.96 0.93 16.05
CA ILE A 194 -5.24 0.98 15.34
C ILE A 194 -6.29 0.00 15.92
N ASP A 195 -6.02 -0.57 17.12
CA ASP A 195 -6.82 -1.64 17.72
C ASP A 195 -8.29 -1.27 18.00
N ASP A 196 -8.61 0.01 18.08
CA ASP A 196 -9.96 0.53 18.28
C ASP A 196 -10.83 0.56 17.01
N TYR A 197 -10.27 0.21 15.85
CA TYR A 197 -10.91 0.29 14.54
C TYR A 197 -10.89 -1.04 13.82
N GLU A 198 -11.87 -1.27 12.95
CA GLU A 198 -11.95 -2.48 12.13
C GLU A 198 -10.88 -2.48 11.02
N ASP A 199 -10.74 -1.37 10.31
CA ASP A 199 -9.70 -1.13 9.30
C ASP A 199 -9.38 0.37 9.20
N ILE A 200 -8.20 0.70 8.63
CA ILE A 200 -7.77 2.09 8.40
C ILE A 200 -8.66 2.77 7.37
N GLY A 201 -9.12 2.05 6.37
CA GLY A 201 -9.98 2.58 5.30
C GLY A 201 -11.35 3.06 5.79
N SER A 202 -11.73 2.78 7.05
CA SER A 202 -12.94 3.28 7.71
C SER A 202 -12.71 4.54 8.55
N MET A 203 -11.44 4.95 8.76
CA MET A 203 -11.07 6.15 9.51
C MET A 203 -11.17 7.42 8.66
N SER A 204 -11.28 8.59 9.34
CA SER A 204 -10.93 9.85 8.70
C SER A 204 -9.41 10.03 8.64
N ARG A 205 -8.92 10.86 7.73
CA ARG A 205 -7.50 11.20 7.65
C ARG A 205 -6.99 11.81 8.95
N GLU A 206 -7.77 12.71 9.56
CA GLU A 206 -7.43 13.36 10.83
C GLU A 206 -7.30 12.33 11.96
N THR A 207 -8.21 11.38 12.02
CA THR A 207 -8.15 10.28 13.00
C THR A 207 -6.90 9.45 12.82
N PHE A 208 -6.56 9.09 11.57
CA PHE A 208 -5.35 8.33 11.30
C PHE A 208 -4.08 9.11 11.66
N GLN A 209 -4.02 10.41 11.38
CA GLN A 209 -2.87 11.26 11.77
C GLN A 209 -2.69 11.29 13.30
N GLN A 210 -3.77 11.40 14.07
CA GLN A 210 -3.70 11.29 15.53
C GLN A 210 -3.16 9.94 16.01
N LYS A 211 -3.52 8.84 15.32
CA LYS A 211 -2.96 7.51 15.62
C LYS A 211 -1.48 7.41 15.24
N LEU A 212 -1.08 8.03 14.14
CA LEU A 212 0.32 8.10 13.72
C LEU A 212 1.19 8.83 14.75
N GLU A 213 0.71 9.93 15.34
CA GLU A 213 1.39 10.66 16.40
C GLU A 213 1.53 9.84 17.71
N LEU A 214 0.66 8.86 17.92
CA LEU A 214 0.69 7.95 19.05
C LEU A 214 1.49 6.67 18.78
N SER A 215 2.16 6.57 17.62
CA SER A 215 2.96 5.40 17.30
C SER A 215 4.14 5.23 18.22
N GLU A 216 4.49 4.00 18.52
CA GLU A 216 5.59 3.64 19.40
C GLU A 216 6.73 3.00 18.62
N GLN A 217 7.96 3.46 18.85
CA GLN A 217 9.13 2.83 18.28
C GLN A 217 9.29 1.41 18.82
N VAL A 218 9.54 0.48 17.96
CA VAL A 218 9.74 -0.93 18.32
C VAL A 218 11.18 -1.12 18.80
N ASP A 219 11.35 -1.28 20.10
CA ASP A 219 12.60 -1.79 20.67
C ASP A 219 12.70 -3.31 20.38
N GLY A 220 13.67 -3.70 19.56
CA GLY A 220 13.81 -5.09 19.12
C GLY A 220 13.99 -6.09 20.25
N GLU A 221 14.80 -5.77 21.27
CA GLU A 221 15.06 -6.66 22.40
C GLU A 221 13.79 -6.82 23.26
N MET A 222 13.14 -5.73 23.59
CA MET A 222 11.91 -5.73 24.38
C MET A 222 10.76 -6.39 23.64
N TYR A 223 10.60 -6.11 22.34
CA TYR A 223 9.56 -6.71 21.50
C TYR A 223 9.64 -8.24 21.47
N PHE A 224 10.86 -8.79 21.26
CA PHE A 224 11.04 -10.25 21.25
C PHE A 224 10.84 -10.85 22.63
N LEU A 225 11.27 -10.19 23.70
CA LEU A 225 11.07 -10.66 25.07
C LEU A 225 9.58 -10.74 25.41
N GLU A 226 8.81 -9.71 25.13
CA GLU A 226 7.35 -9.69 25.35
C GLU A 226 6.64 -10.82 24.57
N LYS A 227 6.98 -11.00 23.30
CA LYS A 227 6.39 -12.09 22.48
C LYS A 227 6.76 -13.47 23.00
N MET A 228 7.97 -13.70 23.52
CA MET A 228 8.36 -14.95 24.17
C MET A 228 7.56 -15.21 25.45
N LEU A 229 7.32 -14.17 26.26
CA LEU A 229 6.54 -14.28 27.49
C LEU A 229 5.05 -14.54 27.24
N ASN A 230 4.49 -14.00 26.16
CA ASN A 230 3.09 -14.14 25.80
C ASN A 230 2.77 -15.37 24.92
N ASN A 231 3.75 -16.26 24.68
CA ASN A 231 3.58 -17.50 23.88
C ASN A 231 2.96 -17.29 22.48
N ILE A 232 3.28 -16.19 21.81
CA ILE A 232 2.80 -15.88 20.43
C ILE A 232 3.90 -16.15 19.41
#